data_6f62253f0e5de7e40db7c780bd967b04
#
_entry.id   6f62253f0e5de7e40db7c780bd967b04
#
_cell.length_a   1.000
_cell.length_b   1.000
_cell.length_c   1.000
_cell.angle_alpha   90.00
_cell.angle_beta   90.00
_cell.angle_gamma   90.00
#
_symmetry.space_group_name_H-M   'P 1'
#
loop_
_entity.id
_entity.type
_entity.pdbx_description
1 polymer ?
#
loop_
_entity_poly.entity_id
_entity_poly.type
_entity_poly.pdbx_seq_one_letter_code
_entity_poly.pdbx_strand_id
1 'polypeptide(L)'
;RRQRQMCIRDRYITDDYDGILGTEGNGAKAYFDVFDSLILHQKDDFCFAMRSKRPPLDRVNAMLSFLYTIFTREYAAALESVGLDSYMGFYHSLRPGRESLACDLVEEGRCIVERFVLTLINLKIIKPEDFDVQLSGAVFLNDDGRKKVLSKWQEKKRTDMIHPYLKEKIPIGLLPYVQSMLLAKFVRGEIDEYPCYLAK
;
A
#
# COMPACT_ATOMS: atom_id res chain seq x y z
N ARG A 1 0.26 -14.12 -0.22
CA ARG A 1 0.85 -13.55 -1.45
C ARG A 1 0.19 -14.10 -2.71
N ARG A 2 0.11 -15.42 -2.91
CA ARG A 2 -0.58 -16.06 -4.05
C ARG A 2 -2.07 -15.69 -4.14
N GLN A 3 -2.80 -15.65 -3.02
CA GLN A 3 -4.22 -15.33 -3.00
C GLN A 3 -4.50 -13.88 -3.45
N ARG A 4 -3.69 -12.91 -3.01
CA ARG A 4 -3.87 -11.51 -3.45
C ARG A 4 -3.53 -11.31 -4.92
N GLN A 5 -2.52 -12.01 -5.44
CA GLN A 5 -2.23 -12.04 -6.88
C GLN A 5 -3.33 -12.73 -7.69
N MET A 6 -3.97 -13.78 -7.14
CA MET A 6 -5.16 -14.38 -7.75
C MET A 6 -6.31 -13.38 -7.85
N CYS A 7 -6.63 -12.66 -6.77
CA CYS A 7 -7.70 -11.66 -6.77
C CYS A 7 -7.47 -10.51 -7.76
N ILE A 8 -6.22 -10.08 -7.96
CA ILE A 8 -5.87 -9.09 -9.00
C ILE A 8 -6.08 -9.70 -10.40
N ARG A 9 -5.78 -10.97 -10.58
CA ARG A 9 -5.96 -11.70 -11.84
C ARG A 9 -7.43 -11.99 -12.16
N ASP A 10 -8.22 -12.28 -11.14
CA ASP A 10 -9.65 -12.58 -11.27
C ASP A 10 -10.48 -11.32 -11.60
N ARG A 11 -9.96 -10.11 -11.34
CA ARG A 11 -10.56 -8.83 -11.78
C ARG A 11 -10.71 -8.71 -13.31
N TYR A 12 -9.86 -9.41 -14.06
CA TYR A 12 -9.96 -9.42 -15.52
C TYR A 12 -11.02 -10.39 -16.06
N ILE A 13 -11.72 -11.13 -15.18
CA ILE A 13 -12.67 -12.19 -15.58
C ILE A 13 -14.13 -11.75 -15.37
N THR A 14 -14.37 -10.65 -14.65
CA THR A 14 -15.74 -10.16 -14.39
C THR A 14 -15.96 -8.79 -15.02
N ASP A 15 -16.94 -8.68 -15.91
CA ASP A 15 -17.38 -7.41 -16.54
C ASP A 15 -18.27 -6.56 -15.60
N ASP A 16 -18.52 -7.03 -14.37
CA ASP A 16 -19.36 -6.37 -13.38
C ASP A 16 -18.50 -5.69 -12.29
N TYR A 17 -18.65 -4.37 -12.18
CA TYR A 17 -17.94 -3.53 -11.21
C TYR A 17 -18.16 -3.99 -9.74
N ASP A 18 -19.38 -4.35 -9.39
CA ASP A 18 -19.71 -4.82 -8.04
C ASP A 18 -19.09 -6.19 -7.74
N GLY A 19 -19.02 -7.06 -8.73
CA GLY A 19 -18.32 -8.34 -8.66
C GLY A 19 -16.81 -8.17 -8.42
N ILE A 20 -16.19 -7.17 -9.08
CA ILE A 20 -14.77 -6.84 -8.88
C ILE A 20 -14.51 -6.37 -7.44
N LEU A 21 -15.36 -5.46 -6.92
CA LEU A 21 -15.25 -4.97 -5.54
C LEU A 21 -15.45 -6.10 -4.51
N GLY A 22 -16.41 -6.99 -4.75
CA GLY A 22 -16.65 -8.16 -3.90
C GLY A 22 -15.45 -9.11 -3.86
N THR A 23 -14.85 -9.38 -5.01
CA THR A 23 -13.66 -10.25 -5.13
C THR A 23 -12.46 -9.65 -4.42
N GLU A 24 -12.23 -8.33 -4.56
CA GLU A 24 -11.17 -7.64 -3.82
C GLU A 24 -11.38 -7.70 -2.31
N GLY A 25 -12.62 -7.41 -1.85
CA GLY A 25 -12.96 -7.46 -0.43
C GLY A 25 -12.70 -8.83 0.19
N ASN A 26 -13.10 -9.90 -0.51
CA ASN A 26 -12.84 -11.27 -0.08
C ASN A 26 -11.34 -11.61 -0.08
N GLY A 27 -10.60 -11.18 -1.09
CA GLY A 27 -9.15 -11.36 -1.15
C GLY A 27 -8.41 -10.59 -0.06
N ALA A 28 -8.82 -9.36 0.20
CA ALA A 28 -8.26 -8.55 1.29
C ALA A 28 -8.55 -9.20 2.65
N LYS A 29 -9.79 -9.69 2.87
CA LYS A 29 -10.15 -10.40 4.09
C LYS A 29 -9.28 -11.64 4.29
N ALA A 30 -9.24 -12.53 3.31
CA ALA A 30 -8.43 -13.76 3.39
C ALA A 30 -6.93 -13.47 3.63
N TYR A 31 -6.41 -12.38 3.06
CA TYR A 31 -5.04 -11.96 3.29
C TYR A 31 -4.83 -11.46 4.73
N PHE A 32 -5.73 -10.62 5.23
CA PHE A 32 -5.61 -10.08 6.59
C PHE A 32 -5.94 -11.09 7.68
N ASP A 33 -6.73 -12.12 7.40
CA ASP A 33 -7.00 -13.23 8.33
C ASP A 33 -5.71 -14.01 8.68
N VAL A 34 -4.73 -14.04 7.77
CA VAL A 34 -3.43 -14.70 8.02
C VAL A 34 -2.32 -13.72 8.39
N PHE A 35 -2.58 -12.42 8.40
CA PHE A 35 -1.54 -11.40 8.56
C PHE A 35 -0.85 -11.47 9.92
N ASP A 36 -1.59 -11.74 10.99
CA ASP A 36 -1.05 -11.90 12.35
C ASP A 36 -0.02 -13.04 12.44
N SER A 37 -0.20 -14.11 11.68
CA SER A 37 0.74 -15.23 11.66
C SER A 37 2.12 -14.86 11.10
N LEU A 38 2.22 -13.74 10.35
CA LEU A 38 3.47 -13.22 9.80
C LEU A 38 4.25 -12.34 10.80
N ILE A 39 3.64 -12.01 11.93
CA ILE A 39 4.30 -11.34 13.04
C ILE A 39 4.98 -12.43 13.86
N LEU A 40 6.31 -12.48 13.78
CA LEU A 40 7.11 -13.55 14.39
C LEU A 40 7.69 -13.13 15.75
N HIS A 41 7.82 -11.84 16.00
CA HIS A 41 8.39 -11.26 17.20
C HIS A 41 7.47 -10.18 17.78
N GLN A 42 7.61 -9.92 19.09
CA GLN A 42 6.83 -8.91 19.81
C GLN A 42 5.30 -9.15 19.72
N LYS A 43 4.85 -10.41 19.70
CA LYS A 43 3.43 -10.77 19.50
C LYS A 43 2.51 -10.23 20.58
N ASP A 44 2.99 -10.10 21.83
CA ASP A 44 2.19 -9.58 22.94
C ASP A 44 1.84 -8.09 22.74
N ASP A 45 2.71 -7.36 22.04
CA ASP A 45 2.57 -5.92 21.80
C ASP A 45 2.04 -5.57 20.43
N PHE A 46 2.30 -6.39 19.42
CA PHE A 46 1.92 -6.21 18.03
C PHE A 46 1.00 -7.34 17.57
N CYS A 47 -0.23 -7.34 18.06
CA CYS A 47 -1.28 -8.24 17.59
C CYS A 47 -2.10 -7.57 16.49
N PHE A 48 -2.62 -8.37 15.56
CA PHE A 48 -3.44 -7.91 14.46
C PHE A 48 -4.69 -8.80 14.32
N ALA A 49 -5.81 -8.36 14.85
CA ALA A 49 -7.07 -9.11 14.77
C ALA A 49 -7.81 -8.84 13.45
N MET A 50 -7.90 -7.59 13.04
CA MET A 50 -8.57 -7.16 11.82
C MET A 50 -8.07 -5.80 11.35
N ARG A 51 -8.35 -5.47 10.09
CA ARG A 51 -8.00 -4.15 9.55
C ARG A 51 -8.94 -3.07 10.09
N SER A 52 -8.46 -2.19 10.97
CA SER A 52 -9.10 -0.95 11.41
C SER A 52 -8.38 0.27 10.81
N LYS A 53 -9.14 1.22 10.27
CA LYS A 53 -8.56 2.34 9.51
C LYS A 53 -8.74 3.70 10.18
N ARG A 54 -9.92 3.96 10.74
CA ARG A 54 -10.32 5.29 11.26
C ARG A 54 -11.25 5.13 12.45
N PRO A 55 -10.72 5.16 13.66
CA PRO A 55 -9.29 5.19 14.01
C PRO A 55 -8.62 3.81 13.91
N PRO A 56 -7.26 3.74 13.83
CA PRO A 56 -6.54 2.49 14.04
C PRO A 56 -6.62 2.10 15.51
N LEU A 57 -6.90 0.81 15.79
CA LEU A 57 -7.14 0.30 17.15
C LEU A 57 -5.99 -0.52 17.70
N ASP A 58 -4.95 -0.73 16.92
CA ASP A 58 -3.73 -1.42 17.32
C ASP A 58 -2.50 -0.81 16.62
N ARG A 59 -1.31 -1.18 17.09
CA ARG A 59 -0.03 -0.65 16.60
C ARG A 59 0.24 -1.00 15.14
N VAL A 60 -0.15 -2.19 14.71
CA VAL A 60 0.02 -2.66 13.32
C VAL A 60 -0.85 -1.83 12.38
N ASN A 61 -2.13 -1.63 12.74
CA ASN A 61 -3.04 -0.78 12.00
C ASN A 61 -2.60 0.69 11.96
N ALA A 62 -2.01 1.20 13.04
CA ALA A 62 -1.43 2.55 13.08
C ALA A 62 -0.31 2.70 12.05
N MET A 63 0.62 1.75 11.99
CA MET A 63 1.72 1.75 11.01
C MET A 63 1.22 1.61 9.57
N LEU A 64 0.30 0.66 9.33
CA LEU A 64 -0.29 0.47 8.00
C LEU A 64 -1.00 1.73 7.52
N SER A 65 -1.80 2.38 8.37
CA SER A 65 -2.54 3.60 8.02
C SER A 65 -1.60 4.77 7.74
N PHE A 66 -0.56 4.93 8.55
CA PHE A 66 0.46 5.96 8.38
C PHE A 66 1.21 5.79 7.05
N LEU A 67 1.75 4.60 6.79
CA LEU A 67 2.53 4.33 5.59
C LEU A 67 1.68 4.32 4.31
N TYR A 68 0.44 3.84 4.36
CA TYR A 68 -0.45 3.95 3.20
C TYR A 68 -0.75 5.40 2.86
N THR A 69 -0.92 6.27 3.85
CA THR A 69 -1.12 7.71 3.60
C THR A 69 0.10 8.31 2.91
N ILE A 70 1.31 8.00 3.38
CA ILE A 70 2.55 8.48 2.75
C ILE A 70 2.66 7.96 1.32
N PHE A 71 2.44 6.66 1.12
CA PHE A 71 2.59 6.03 -0.19
C PHE A 71 1.54 6.55 -1.19
N THR A 72 0.31 6.83 -0.74
CA THR A 72 -0.72 7.49 -1.58
C THR A 72 -0.26 8.89 -2.00
N ARG A 73 0.33 9.68 -1.10
CA ARG A 73 0.88 10.99 -1.43
C ARG A 73 2.05 10.92 -2.42
N GLU A 74 2.89 9.90 -2.30
CA GLU A 74 3.97 9.67 -3.27
C GLU A 74 3.41 9.34 -4.67
N TYR A 75 2.35 8.54 -4.76
CA TYR A 75 1.65 8.28 -6.03
C TYR A 75 0.94 9.53 -6.57
N ALA A 76 0.28 10.32 -5.72
CA ALA A 76 -0.37 11.56 -6.15
C ALA A 76 0.65 12.53 -6.77
N ALA A 77 1.77 12.77 -6.09
CA ALA A 77 2.84 13.61 -6.63
C ALA A 77 3.43 13.05 -7.94
N ALA A 78 3.56 11.73 -8.05
CA ALA A 78 4.04 11.08 -9.28
C ALA A 78 3.04 11.25 -10.44
N LEU A 79 1.73 11.07 -10.20
CA LEU A 79 0.68 11.27 -11.19
C LEU A 79 0.67 12.71 -11.72
N GLU A 80 0.70 13.68 -10.82
CA GLU A 80 0.77 15.10 -11.18
C GLU A 80 2.02 15.43 -12.00
N SER A 81 3.17 14.82 -11.66
CA SER A 81 4.43 15.04 -12.38
C SER A 81 4.40 14.56 -13.83
N VAL A 82 3.52 13.62 -14.17
CA VAL A 82 3.33 13.10 -15.54
C VAL A 82 2.09 13.68 -16.24
N GLY A 83 1.43 14.65 -15.59
CA GLY A 83 0.27 15.38 -16.17
C GLY A 83 -1.07 14.66 -15.98
N LEU A 84 -1.18 13.71 -15.07
CA LEU A 84 -2.43 13.05 -14.70
C LEU A 84 -3.03 13.65 -13.44
N ASP A 85 -4.36 13.84 -13.44
CA ASP A 85 -5.09 14.30 -12.25
C ASP A 85 -5.22 13.15 -11.23
N SER A 86 -4.58 13.30 -10.06
CA SER A 86 -4.58 12.29 -8.99
C SER A 86 -5.97 11.99 -8.41
N TYR A 87 -6.96 12.85 -8.65
CA TYR A 87 -8.35 12.69 -8.18
C TYR A 87 -9.23 11.87 -9.12
N MET A 88 -8.88 11.75 -10.41
CA MET A 88 -9.68 11.07 -11.45
C MET A 88 -9.44 9.56 -11.47
N GLY A 89 -9.92 8.86 -10.42
CA GLY A 89 -9.82 7.41 -10.33
C GLY A 89 -10.74 6.65 -11.29
N PHE A 90 -10.34 5.46 -11.69
CA PHE A 90 -11.13 4.54 -12.52
C PHE A 90 -11.76 3.39 -11.71
N TYR A 91 -11.21 3.09 -10.54
CA TYR A 91 -11.67 2.01 -9.68
C TYR A 91 -12.29 2.54 -8.37
N HIS A 92 -11.66 3.48 -7.70
CA HIS A 92 -12.22 4.13 -6.53
C HIS A 92 -13.19 5.24 -6.94
N SER A 93 -14.42 5.21 -6.40
CA SER A 93 -15.41 6.26 -6.63
C SER A 93 -14.88 7.65 -6.30
N LEU A 94 -15.22 8.63 -7.12
CA LEU A 94 -14.87 10.02 -6.91
C LEU A 94 -15.51 10.56 -5.61
N ARG A 95 -14.73 11.15 -4.75
CA ARG A 95 -15.16 11.82 -3.52
C ARG A 95 -14.37 13.09 -3.32
N PRO A 96 -15.00 14.19 -2.87
CA PRO A 96 -14.29 15.42 -2.57
C PRO A 96 -13.11 15.19 -1.61
N GLY A 97 -11.94 15.71 -1.97
CA GLY A 97 -10.71 15.59 -1.17
C GLY A 97 -10.05 14.19 -1.17
N ARG A 98 -10.49 13.26 -2.02
CA ARG A 98 -9.90 11.93 -2.17
C ARG A 98 -9.13 11.84 -3.48
N GLU A 99 -7.86 11.56 -3.40
CA GLU A 99 -6.98 11.27 -4.54
C GLU A 99 -7.25 9.86 -5.06
N SER A 100 -8.41 9.69 -5.75
CA SER A 100 -8.95 8.38 -6.14
C SER A 100 -8.01 7.62 -7.07
N LEU A 101 -7.38 8.28 -8.06
CA LEU A 101 -6.42 7.65 -8.97
C LEU A 101 -5.14 7.21 -8.23
N ALA A 102 -4.65 8.04 -7.31
CA ALA A 102 -3.52 7.63 -6.47
C ALA A 102 -3.87 6.41 -5.60
N CYS A 103 -5.10 6.35 -5.06
CA CYS A 103 -5.59 5.16 -4.34
C CYS A 103 -5.63 3.92 -5.24
N ASP A 104 -6.06 4.06 -6.50
CA ASP A 104 -6.09 2.94 -7.46
C ASP A 104 -4.70 2.36 -7.69
N LEU A 105 -3.71 3.21 -7.94
CA LEU A 105 -2.33 2.75 -8.17
C LEU A 105 -1.64 2.23 -6.91
N VAL A 106 -1.97 2.76 -5.73
CA VAL A 106 -1.42 2.24 -4.46
C VAL A 106 -1.77 0.77 -4.27
N GLU A 107 -2.94 0.30 -4.74
CA GLU A 107 -3.33 -1.10 -4.61
C GLU A 107 -2.28 -2.06 -5.20
N GLU A 108 -1.60 -1.67 -6.27
CA GLU A 108 -0.54 -2.47 -6.89
C GLU A 108 0.68 -2.62 -5.98
N GLY A 109 1.04 -1.55 -5.26
CA GLY A 109 2.24 -1.48 -4.42
C GLY A 109 2.01 -1.79 -2.93
N ARG A 110 0.78 -2.06 -2.49
CA ARG A 110 0.45 -2.27 -1.05
C ARG A 110 1.31 -3.32 -0.38
N CYS A 111 1.62 -4.40 -1.08
CA CYS A 111 2.45 -5.47 -0.55
C CYS A 111 3.86 -5.01 -0.13
N ILE A 112 4.38 -3.93 -0.72
CA ILE A 112 5.67 -3.33 -0.34
C ILE A 112 5.55 -2.72 1.05
N VAL A 113 4.49 -1.94 1.29
CA VAL A 113 4.20 -1.31 2.59
C VAL A 113 3.98 -2.37 3.66
N GLU A 114 3.16 -3.37 3.39
CA GLU A 114 2.83 -4.44 4.33
C GLU A 114 4.06 -5.24 4.76
N ARG A 115 4.90 -5.62 3.80
CA ARG A 115 6.17 -6.29 4.09
C ARG A 115 7.12 -5.41 4.90
N PHE A 116 7.13 -4.11 4.61
CA PHE A 116 7.97 -3.19 5.34
C PHE A 116 7.51 -3.07 6.80
N VAL A 117 6.20 -2.97 7.06
CA VAL A 117 5.64 -2.99 8.42
C VAL A 117 6.06 -4.25 9.17
N LEU A 118 5.86 -5.43 8.57
CA LEU A 118 6.29 -6.71 9.16
C LEU A 118 7.80 -6.75 9.43
N THR A 119 8.60 -6.17 8.53
CA THR A 119 10.07 -6.09 8.72
C THR A 119 10.42 -5.24 9.93
N LEU A 120 9.79 -4.07 10.09
CA LEU A 120 10.06 -3.19 11.24
C LEU A 120 9.70 -3.86 12.57
N ILE A 121 8.60 -4.60 12.63
CA ILE A 121 8.16 -5.34 13.82
C ILE A 121 9.10 -6.52 14.09
N ASN A 122 9.31 -7.37 13.09
CA ASN A 122 10.05 -8.62 13.25
C ASN A 122 11.56 -8.41 13.52
N LEU A 123 12.13 -7.31 13.03
CA LEU A 123 13.51 -6.90 13.36
C LEU A 123 13.58 -6.05 14.64
N LYS A 124 12.46 -5.84 15.34
CA LYS A 124 12.39 -5.05 16.58
C LYS A 124 12.91 -3.61 16.41
N ILE A 125 12.77 -3.06 15.20
CA ILE A 125 13.15 -1.68 14.88
C ILE A 125 12.13 -0.71 15.49
N ILE A 126 10.85 -1.05 15.40
CA ILE A 126 9.76 -0.34 16.06
C ILE A 126 9.37 -1.09 17.34
N LYS A 127 9.05 -0.35 18.39
CA LYS A 127 8.76 -0.88 19.72
C LYS A 127 7.47 -0.28 20.27
N PRO A 128 6.86 -0.86 21.33
CA PRO A 128 5.62 -0.36 21.93
C PRO A 128 5.68 1.11 22.37
N GLU A 129 6.84 1.55 22.88
CA GLU A 129 7.09 2.94 23.32
C GLU A 129 7.08 3.98 22.19
N ASP A 130 7.09 3.55 20.93
CA ASP A 130 6.99 4.41 19.74
C ASP A 130 5.54 4.82 19.42
N PHE A 131 4.58 4.44 20.29
CA PHE A 131 3.15 4.67 20.07
C PHE A 131 2.48 5.33 21.27
N ASP A 132 1.48 6.18 20.96
CA ASP A 132 0.56 6.75 21.92
C ASP A 132 -0.80 6.05 21.80
N VAL A 133 -1.38 5.68 22.95
CA VAL A 133 -2.74 5.14 23.03
C VAL A 133 -3.65 6.20 23.62
N GLN A 134 -4.65 6.61 22.86
CA GLN A 134 -5.62 7.61 23.31
C GLN A 134 -6.71 7.00 24.21
N LEU A 135 -7.39 7.83 24.99
CA LEU A 135 -8.53 7.40 25.83
C LEU A 135 -9.66 6.72 25.03
N SER A 136 -9.78 7.05 23.76
CA SER A 136 -10.72 6.41 22.82
C SER A 136 -10.33 5.01 22.37
N GLY A 137 -9.16 4.51 22.79
CA GLY A 137 -8.56 3.27 22.30
C GLY A 137 -7.84 3.41 20.96
N ALA A 138 -7.83 4.61 20.35
CA ALA A 138 -7.08 4.85 19.13
C ALA A 138 -5.56 4.83 19.38
N VAL A 139 -4.82 4.19 18.48
CA VAL A 139 -3.36 4.04 18.58
C VAL A 139 -2.70 4.79 17.44
N PHE A 140 -1.71 5.63 17.76
CA PHE A 140 -0.96 6.40 16.78
C PHE A 140 0.55 6.31 17.06
N LEU A 141 1.35 6.45 16.01
CA LEU A 141 2.79 6.67 16.18
C LEU A 141 3.03 8.02 16.86
N ASN A 142 3.84 8.04 17.92
CA ASN A 142 4.34 9.29 18.48
C ASN A 142 5.42 9.93 17.58
N ASP A 143 5.96 11.08 17.95
CA ASP A 143 6.91 11.81 17.11
C ASP A 143 8.19 11.03 16.83
N ASP A 144 8.70 10.29 17.81
CA ASP A 144 9.92 9.49 17.66
C ASP A 144 9.65 8.24 16.81
N GLY A 145 8.51 7.58 17.01
CA GLY A 145 8.04 6.48 16.17
C GLY A 145 7.87 6.92 14.70
N ARG A 146 7.27 8.08 14.47
CA ARG A 146 7.13 8.65 13.11
C ARG A 146 8.47 8.90 12.45
N LYS A 147 9.40 9.58 13.15
CA LYS A 147 10.76 9.84 12.64
C LYS A 147 11.49 8.54 12.30
N LYS A 148 11.41 7.55 13.20
CA LYS A 148 12.02 6.24 13.02
C LYS A 148 11.47 5.51 11.79
N VAL A 149 10.14 5.43 11.65
CA VAL A 149 9.48 4.79 10.49
C VAL A 149 9.82 5.53 9.20
N LEU A 150 9.80 6.86 9.18
CA LEU A 150 10.13 7.67 8.00
C LEU A 150 11.59 7.47 7.57
N SER A 151 12.54 7.51 8.52
CA SER A 151 13.95 7.26 8.21
C SER A 151 14.14 5.89 7.55
N LYS A 152 13.54 4.85 8.13
CA LYS A 152 13.61 3.49 7.58
C LYS A 152 12.86 3.34 6.25
N TRP A 153 11.78 4.09 6.04
CA TRP A 153 11.09 4.14 4.75
C TRP A 153 11.97 4.76 3.66
N GLN A 154 12.69 5.85 3.96
CA GLN A 154 13.65 6.45 3.03
C GLN A 154 14.80 5.50 2.67
N GLU A 155 15.33 4.76 3.66
CA GLU A 155 16.32 3.70 3.40
C GLU A 155 15.74 2.62 2.48
N LYS A 156 14.51 2.15 2.75
CA LYS A 156 13.80 1.15 1.95
C LYS A 156 13.60 1.60 0.51
N LYS A 157 13.24 2.85 0.29
CA LYS A 157 13.03 3.42 -1.04
C LYS A 157 14.31 3.44 -1.91
N ARG A 158 15.48 3.45 -1.29
CA ARG A 158 16.77 3.39 -2.00
C ARG A 158 17.18 1.98 -2.41
N THR A 159 16.50 0.94 -1.90
CA THR A 159 16.81 -0.44 -2.28
C THR A 159 16.28 -0.75 -3.67
N ASP A 160 17.07 -1.48 -4.45
CA ASP A 160 16.71 -1.86 -5.81
C ASP A 160 15.69 -2.98 -5.84
N MET A 161 14.87 -2.95 -6.88
CA MET A 161 13.98 -4.02 -7.29
C MET A 161 14.02 -4.19 -8.81
N ILE A 162 13.72 -5.38 -9.32
CA ILE A 162 13.56 -5.59 -10.77
C ILE A 162 12.09 -5.31 -11.10
N HIS A 163 11.85 -4.32 -11.97
CA HIS A 163 10.50 -4.02 -12.42
C HIS A 163 9.99 -5.12 -13.35
N PRO A 164 8.79 -5.70 -13.10
CA PRO A 164 8.30 -6.87 -13.86
C PRO A 164 8.17 -6.65 -15.36
N TYR A 165 7.71 -5.48 -15.76
CA TYR A 165 7.50 -5.12 -17.16
C TYR A 165 8.79 -4.60 -17.83
N LEU A 166 9.48 -3.63 -17.20
CA LEU A 166 10.69 -3.04 -17.79
C LEU A 166 11.88 -4.01 -17.79
N LYS A 167 11.88 -5.02 -16.92
CA LYS A 167 13.00 -5.95 -16.70
C LYS A 167 14.30 -5.26 -16.23
N GLU A 168 14.20 -4.04 -15.76
CA GLU A 168 15.29 -3.20 -15.29
C GLU A 168 15.31 -3.11 -13.78
N LYS A 169 16.48 -2.86 -13.21
CA LYS A 169 16.65 -2.49 -11.81
C LYS A 169 16.25 -1.04 -11.60
N ILE A 170 15.31 -0.82 -10.70
CA ILE A 170 14.91 0.51 -10.27
C ILE A 170 14.89 0.58 -8.74
N PRO A 171 15.19 1.71 -8.11
CA PRO A 171 14.92 1.92 -6.70
C PRO A 171 13.42 1.80 -6.42
N ILE A 172 13.04 1.20 -5.29
CA ILE A 172 11.62 1.08 -4.89
C ILE A 172 10.92 2.44 -4.88
N GLY A 173 11.62 3.50 -4.50
CA GLY A 173 11.07 4.86 -4.48
C GLY A 173 10.70 5.42 -5.86
N LEU A 174 11.20 4.84 -6.95
CA LEU A 174 10.78 5.22 -8.31
C LEU A 174 9.53 4.48 -8.80
N LEU A 175 9.08 3.45 -8.10
CA LEU A 175 7.90 2.69 -8.53
C LEU A 175 6.66 3.56 -8.75
N PRO A 176 6.29 4.52 -7.87
CA PRO A 176 5.15 5.40 -8.12
C PRO A 176 5.29 6.18 -9.43
N TYR A 177 6.47 6.72 -9.71
CA TYR A 177 6.73 7.47 -10.94
C TYR A 177 6.66 6.60 -12.18
N VAL A 178 7.28 5.42 -12.14
CA VAL A 178 7.29 4.48 -13.28
C VAL A 178 5.86 4.02 -13.62
N GLN A 179 5.07 3.64 -12.61
CA GLN A 179 3.68 3.21 -12.82
C GLN A 179 2.80 4.38 -13.34
N SER A 180 2.98 5.58 -12.80
CA SER A 180 2.28 6.78 -13.29
C SER A 180 2.64 7.11 -14.74
N MET A 181 3.92 6.99 -15.12
CA MET A 181 4.38 7.19 -16.49
C MET A 181 3.82 6.13 -17.45
N LEU A 182 3.77 4.86 -17.04
CA LEU A 182 3.18 3.77 -17.83
C LEU A 182 1.67 3.98 -18.00
N LEU A 183 0.97 4.43 -16.96
CA LEU A 183 -0.45 4.78 -17.06
C LEU A 183 -0.65 5.96 -18.02
N ALA A 184 0.17 7.01 -17.93
CA ALA A 184 0.09 8.15 -18.86
C ALA A 184 0.32 7.74 -20.31
N LYS A 185 1.27 6.83 -20.57
CA LYS A 185 1.49 6.26 -21.92
C LYS A 185 0.29 5.47 -22.41
N PHE A 186 -0.31 4.65 -21.54
CA PHE A 186 -1.52 3.90 -21.87
C PHE A 186 -2.70 4.84 -22.22
N VAL A 187 -2.94 5.86 -21.40
CA VAL A 187 -4.03 6.83 -21.64
C VAL A 187 -3.82 7.61 -22.95
N ARG A 188 -2.56 7.87 -23.35
CA ARG A 188 -2.23 8.50 -24.64
C ARG A 188 -2.23 7.55 -25.85
N GLY A 189 -2.47 6.26 -25.63
CA GLY A 189 -2.45 5.24 -26.68
C GLY A 189 -1.04 4.91 -27.20
N GLU A 190 0.01 5.18 -26.42
CA GLU A 190 1.40 4.86 -26.75
C GLU A 190 1.74 3.38 -26.46
N ILE A 191 0.97 2.73 -25.62
CA ILE A 191 1.04 1.30 -25.33
C ILE A 191 -0.38 0.72 -25.30
N ASP A 192 -0.55 -0.52 -25.76
CA ASP A 192 -1.85 -1.18 -25.94
C ASP A 192 -2.51 -1.57 -24.62
N GLU A 193 -1.72 -1.90 -23.58
CA GLU A 193 -2.20 -2.34 -22.30
C GLU A 193 -1.40 -1.66 -21.15
N TYR A 194 -2.09 -1.35 -20.05
CA TYR A 194 -1.43 -0.87 -18.86
C TYR A 194 -0.77 -2.03 -18.11
N PRO A 195 0.57 -2.06 -17.98
CA PRO A 195 1.28 -3.15 -17.32
C PRO A 195 1.26 -2.96 -15.79
N CYS A 196 0.19 -3.42 -15.13
CA CYS A 196 0.07 -3.39 -13.68
C CYS A 196 1.29 -3.96 -12.97
N TYR A 197 1.71 -3.32 -11.88
CA TYR A 197 2.78 -3.85 -11.05
C TYR A 197 2.31 -5.05 -10.24
N LEU A 198 2.82 -6.23 -10.56
CA LEU A 198 2.59 -7.48 -9.84
C LEU A 198 3.88 -7.89 -9.11
N ALA A 199 3.94 -7.66 -7.79
CA ALA A 199 5.07 -8.06 -6.98
C ALA A 199 5.27 -9.58 -7.00
N LYS A 200 6.48 -10.02 -7.33
CA LYS A 200 6.89 -11.44 -7.26
C LYS A 200 7.27 -11.86 -5.84
#